data_e17339f6b5381f9abe11eef5b8057d15
#
_entry.id   e17339f6b5381f9abe11eef5b8057d15
#
_cell.length_a   1.000
_cell.length_b   1.000
_cell.length_c   1.000
_cell.angle_alpha   90.00
_cell.angle_beta   90.00
_cell.angle_gamma   90.00
#
_symmetry.space_group_name_H-M   'P 1'
#
loop_
_entity.id
_entity.type
_entity.pdbx_description
1 polymer ?
#
loop_
_entity_poly.entity_id
_entity_poly.type
_entity_poly.pdbx_seq_one_letter_code
_entity_poly.pdbx_strand_id
1 'polypeptide(L)'
;MEEQYPNILFAKDGEIYNFHGKKVMPIGGAYSVDKYCRIRNGLPWFETEQPDEAIKKYVEQKLDKVNWQLDIVLSHTVPIECEPVWAFIPGLDQSTVDKSTEKWLQYIYDNLEFTEWYAGHYHVECEEGGVRIMFEEYDEIM
;
A
#
# COMPACT_ATOMS: atom_id res chain seq x y z
N MET A 1 11.91 13.86 -12.40
CA MET A 1 12.23 12.45 -12.69
C MET A 1 11.54 11.99 -13.97
N GLU A 2 10.26 12.20 -14.17
CA GLU A 2 9.52 11.86 -15.42
C GLU A 2 10.08 12.56 -16.66
N GLU A 3 10.52 13.82 -16.55
CA GLU A 3 11.20 14.53 -17.65
C GLU A 3 12.49 13.84 -18.11
N GLN A 4 13.20 13.19 -17.18
CA GLN A 4 14.43 12.47 -17.45
C GLN A 4 14.17 11.05 -18.00
N TYR A 5 13.01 10.46 -17.63
CA TYR A 5 12.60 9.12 -17.99
C TYR A 5 11.16 9.12 -18.51
N PRO A 6 10.93 9.58 -19.77
CA PRO A 6 9.57 9.82 -20.29
C PRO A 6 8.71 8.56 -20.45
N ASN A 7 9.32 7.37 -20.36
CA ASN A 7 8.61 6.09 -20.41
C ASN A 7 8.26 5.54 -19.01
N ILE A 8 8.60 6.27 -17.94
CA ILE A 8 8.29 5.90 -16.56
C ILE A 8 7.29 6.93 -16.01
N LEU A 9 6.11 6.47 -15.65
CA LEU A 9 5.08 7.29 -15.01
C LEU A 9 4.98 6.89 -13.54
N PHE A 10 4.98 7.90 -12.65
CA PHE A 10 4.78 7.68 -11.23
C PHE A 10 3.28 7.74 -10.93
N ALA A 11 2.73 6.62 -10.51
CA ALA A 11 1.34 6.57 -10.09
C ALA A 11 1.15 7.39 -8.80
N LYS A 12 0.17 8.29 -8.82
CA LYS A 12 -0.15 9.13 -7.68
C LYS A 12 -1.16 8.42 -6.78
N ASP A 13 -0.90 8.45 -5.47
CA ASP A 13 -1.79 7.85 -4.48
C ASP A 13 -3.22 8.38 -4.62
N GLY A 14 -4.18 7.45 -4.66
CA GLY A 14 -5.59 7.75 -4.77
C GLY A 14 -6.09 8.17 -6.16
N GLU A 15 -5.22 8.30 -7.15
CA GLU A 15 -5.71 8.48 -8.53
C GLU A 15 -6.27 7.16 -9.06
N ILE A 16 -7.35 7.27 -9.84
CA ILE A 16 -7.97 6.11 -10.46
C ILE A 16 -7.51 6.03 -11.91
N TYR A 17 -6.74 5.00 -12.20
CA TYR A 17 -6.25 4.70 -13.54
C TYR A 17 -7.15 3.67 -14.23
N ASN A 18 -7.25 3.76 -15.55
CA ASN A 18 -7.96 2.76 -16.34
C ASN A 18 -6.95 1.88 -17.06
N PHE A 19 -6.88 0.60 -16.66
CA PHE A 19 -6.08 -0.42 -17.34
C PHE A 19 -7.03 -1.44 -17.97
N HIS A 20 -7.12 -1.44 -19.31
CA HIS A 20 -7.99 -2.35 -20.07
C HIS A 20 -9.46 -2.36 -19.61
N GLY A 21 -9.97 -1.20 -19.19
CA GLY A 21 -11.34 -1.06 -18.71
C GLY A 21 -11.52 -1.25 -17.21
N LYS A 22 -10.48 -1.71 -16.48
CA LYS A 22 -10.50 -1.87 -15.03
C LYS A 22 -10.06 -0.59 -14.33
N LYS A 23 -10.75 -0.24 -13.25
CA LYS A 23 -10.42 0.89 -12.38
C LYS A 23 -9.38 0.43 -11.35
N VAL A 24 -8.19 0.98 -11.42
CA VAL A 24 -7.05 0.64 -10.57
C VAL A 24 -6.65 1.84 -9.74
N MET A 25 -6.52 1.67 -8.43
CA MET A 25 -6.06 2.73 -7.51
C MET A 25 -4.79 2.31 -6.79
N PRO A 26 -3.67 3.06 -6.96
CA PRO A 26 -2.48 2.89 -6.14
C PRO A 26 -2.62 3.63 -4.79
N ILE A 27 -2.07 3.03 -3.73
CA ILE A 27 -1.95 3.60 -2.39
C ILE A 27 -0.58 3.24 -1.84
N GLY A 28 0.35 4.19 -1.81
CA GLY A 28 1.70 3.99 -1.33
C GLY A 28 1.84 4.13 0.19
N GLY A 29 3.03 3.80 0.66
CA GLY A 29 3.50 4.07 2.01
C GLY A 29 3.27 2.96 3.04
N ALA A 30 4.26 2.84 3.93
CA ALA A 30 4.23 2.02 5.12
C ALA A 30 5.31 2.50 6.11
N TYR A 31 5.19 2.11 7.36
CA TYR A 31 6.22 2.38 8.37
C TYR A 31 7.44 1.48 8.15
N SER A 32 8.64 2.07 8.12
CA SER A 32 9.90 1.33 8.04
C SER A 32 10.31 0.82 9.41
N VAL A 33 10.23 -0.49 9.63
CA VAL A 33 10.64 -1.12 10.91
C VAL A 33 12.12 -0.91 11.23
N ASP A 34 12.94 -0.64 10.22
CA ASP A 34 14.37 -0.35 10.33
C ASP A 34 14.70 1.17 10.39
N LYS A 35 13.69 2.04 10.52
CA LYS A 35 13.78 3.50 10.58
C LYS A 35 14.94 3.98 11.47
N TYR A 36 14.98 3.53 12.70
CA TYR A 36 16.01 3.97 13.64
C TYR A 36 17.41 3.47 13.28
N CYS A 37 17.50 2.28 12.69
CA CYS A 37 18.75 1.75 12.16
C CYS A 37 19.24 2.60 10.98
N ARG A 38 18.36 2.97 10.05
CA ARG A 38 18.66 3.84 8.92
C ARG A 38 19.17 5.20 9.39
N ILE A 39 18.41 5.89 10.24
CA ILE A 39 18.78 7.22 10.77
C ILE A 39 20.14 7.15 11.47
N ARG A 40 20.36 6.15 12.35
CA ARG A 40 21.60 5.99 13.10
C ARG A 40 22.84 5.78 12.20
N ASN A 41 22.65 5.10 11.08
CA ASN A 41 23.74 4.79 10.15
C ASN A 41 23.83 5.77 8.97
N GLY A 42 23.08 6.88 8.98
CA GLY A 42 23.06 7.86 7.89
C GLY A 42 22.53 7.33 6.57
N LEU A 43 21.68 6.30 6.62
CA LEU A 43 20.99 5.76 5.45
C LEU A 43 19.74 6.59 5.13
N PRO A 44 19.30 6.63 3.86
CA PRO A 44 18.10 7.37 3.48
C PRO A 44 16.87 6.88 4.24
N TRP A 45 16.15 7.81 4.84
CA TRP A 45 14.82 7.64 5.40
C TRP A 45 14.01 8.91 5.14
N PHE A 46 12.74 8.78 4.87
CA PHE A 46 11.87 9.89 4.53
C PHE A 46 10.74 10.02 5.56
N GLU A 47 10.56 11.21 6.09
CA GLU A 47 9.48 11.50 7.04
C GLU A 47 8.07 11.29 6.42
N THR A 48 8.01 11.34 5.09
CA THR A 48 6.79 11.15 4.29
C THR A 48 6.60 9.70 3.85
N GLU A 49 7.19 8.73 4.54
CA GLU A 49 7.08 7.30 4.17
C GLU A 49 5.67 6.73 4.33
N GLN A 50 4.83 7.36 5.17
CA GLN A 50 3.43 7.01 5.36
C GLN A 50 2.52 8.11 4.82
N PRO A 51 1.31 7.78 4.33
CA PRO A 51 0.35 8.77 3.86
C PRO A 51 -0.08 9.69 5.00
N ASP A 52 0.05 10.99 4.78
CA ASP A 52 -0.47 12.00 5.69
C ASP A 52 -2.00 12.16 5.58
N GLU A 53 -2.58 12.97 6.45
CA GLU A 53 -4.03 13.21 6.47
C GLU A 53 -4.57 13.85 5.18
N ALA A 54 -3.73 14.59 4.44
CA ALA A 54 -4.12 15.20 3.18
C ALA A 54 -4.23 14.12 2.08
N ILE A 55 -3.29 13.18 2.03
CA ILE A 55 -3.30 12.02 1.13
C ILE A 55 -4.49 11.12 1.45
N LYS A 56 -4.69 10.77 2.73
CA LYS A 56 -5.82 9.92 3.17
C LYS A 56 -7.16 10.51 2.74
N LYS A 57 -7.37 11.79 3.05
CA LYS A 57 -8.58 12.51 2.63
C LYS A 57 -8.77 12.55 1.13
N TYR A 58 -7.69 12.73 0.38
CA TYR A 58 -7.74 12.72 -1.08
C TYR A 58 -8.16 11.37 -1.64
N VAL A 59 -7.58 10.28 -1.13
CA VAL A 59 -7.95 8.89 -1.48
C VAL A 59 -9.44 8.65 -1.22
N GLU A 60 -9.92 8.96 -0.01
CA GLU A 60 -11.32 8.78 0.38
C GLU A 60 -12.27 9.59 -0.52
N GLN A 61 -11.93 10.85 -0.87
CA GLN A 61 -12.71 11.64 -1.81
C GLN A 61 -12.75 11.05 -3.22
N LYS A 62 -11.72 10.33 -3.64
CA LYS A 62 -11.71 9.62 -4.93
C LYS A 62 -12.57 8.37 -4.86
N LEU A 63 -12.54 7.64 -3.74
CA LEU A 63 -13.41 6.49 -3.49
C LEU A 63 -14.88 6.89 -3.47
N ASP A 64 -15.22 8.01 -2.83
CA ASP A 64 -16.59 8.57 -2.84
C ASP A 64 -17.12 8.80 -4.27
N LYS A 65 -16.27 9.31 -5.18
CA LYS A 65 -16.65 9.59 -6.57
C LYS A 65 -16.98 8.32 -7.38
N VAL A 66 -16.51 7.18 -6.96
CA VAL A 66 -16.78 5.88 -7.57
C VAL A 66 -17.70 5.02 -6.72
N ASN A 67 -18.37 5.62 -5.72
CA ASN A 67 -19.25 4.95 -4.77
C ASN A 67 -18.56 3.76 -4.06
N TRP A 68 -17.30 3.92 -3.72
CA TRP A 68 -16.48 2.88 -3.07
C TRP A 68 -16.48 1.55 -3.86
N GLN A 69 -16.31 1.64 -5.20
CA GLN A 69 -16.23 0.49 -6.10
C GLN A 69 -15.03 0.61 -7.02
N LEU A 70 -14.10 -0.32 -6.89
CA LEU A 70 -12.91 -0.45 -7.74
C LEU A 70 -12.77 -1.89 -8.23
N ASP A 71 -12.06 -2.07 -9.33
CA ASP A 71 -11.69 -3.41 -9.77
C ASP A 71 -10.43 -3.86 -9.02
N ILE A 72 -9.41 -2.99 -8.91
CA ILE A 72 -8.11 -3.36 -8.36
C ILE A 72 -7.58 -2.26 -7.42
N VAL A 73 -7.04 -2.69 -6.28
CA VAL A 73 -6.22 -1.86 -5.40
C VAL A 73 -4.78 -2.35 -5.44
N LEU A 74 -3.83 -1.41 -5.57
CA LEU A 74 -2.39 -1.67 -5.49
C LEU A 74 -1.83 -0.89 -4.31
N SER A 75 -1.66 -1.54 -3.16
CA SER A 75 -1.09 -0.86 -1.99
C SER A 75 0.35 -1.30 -1.70
N HIS A 76 1.10 -0.48 -0.94
CA HIS A 76 2.43 -0.90 -0.51
C HIS A 76 2.34 -1.90 0.66
N THR A 77 1.56 -1.57 1.70
CA THR A 77 1.23 -2.49 2.81
C THR A 77 -0.22 -2.96 2.74
N VAL A 78 -0.69 -3.70 3.73
CA VAL A 78 -2.01 -4.34 3.75
C VAL A 78 -2.94 -3.73 4.81
N PRO A 79 -4.27 -3.98 4.74
CA PRO A 79 -5.16 -3.81 5.88
C PRO A 79 -4.66 -4.57 7.10
N ILE A 80 -4.84 -4.03 8.31
CA ILE A 80 -4.21 -4.59 9.52
C ILE A 80 -4.62 -6.04 9.81
N GLU A 81 -5.83 -6.45 9.45
CA GLU A 81 -6.29 -7.84 9.60
C GLU A 81 -5.68 -8.80 8.57
N CYS A 82 -5.11 -8.26 7.50
CA CYS A 82 -4.44 -9.02 6.44
C CYS A 82 -2.91 -9.11 6.65
N GLU A 83 -2.38 -8.68 7.80
CA GLU A 83 -0.95 -8.77 8.06
C GLU A 83 -0.49 -10.22 8.18
N PRO A 84 0.58 -10.63 7.44
CA PRO A 84 1.17 -11.97 7.55
C PRO A 84 2.01 -12.05 8.83
N VAL A 85 1.36 -12.07 10.00
CA VAL A 85 2.02 -12.01 11.34
C VAL A 85 3.05 -13.10 11.53
N TRP A 86 2.85 -14.26 10.88
CA TRP A 86 3.78 -15.39 10.89
C TRP A 86 5.11 -15.11 10.19
N ALA A 87 5.15 -14.11 9.30
CA ALA A 87 6.35 -13.69 8.56
C ALA A 87 7.11 -12.55 9.25
N PHE A 88 6.63 -12.03 10.37
CA PHE A 88 7.27 -10.91 11.05
C PHE A 88 8.68 -11.26 11.55
N ILE A 89 9.57 -10.29 11.52
CA ILE A 89 10.95 -10.45 11.96
C ILE A 89 10.96 -10.85 13.44
N PRO A 90 11.53 -12.02 13.80
CA PRO A 90 11.60 -12.46 15.18
C PRO A 90 12.35 -11.47 16.07
N GLY A 91 11.79 -11.20 17.25
CA GLY A 91 12.40 -10.31 18.23
C GLY A 91 12.19 -8.81 18.00
N LEU A 92 11.48 -8.43 16.94
CA LEU A 92 11.03 -7.04 16.77
C LEU A 92 9.81 -6.77 17.65
N ASP A 93 9.91 -5.77 18.51
CA ASP A 93 8.78 -5.32 19.33
C ASP A 93 7.75 -4.60 18.47
N GLN A 94 6.65 -5.27 18.16
CA GLN A 94 5.57 -4.74 17.34
C GLN A 94 4.87 -3.53 17.98
N SER A 95 4.98 -3.33 19.30
CA SER A 95 4.39 -2.17 19.97
C SER A 95 5.06 -0.84 19.58
N THR A 96 6.26 -0.91 19.01
CA THR A 96 7.00 0.26 18.53
C THR A 96 6.74 0.61 17.06
N VAL A 97 6.01 -0.24 16.35
CA VAL A 97 5.68 -0.06 14.93
C VAL A 97 4.42 0.78 14.80
N ASP A 98 4.51 1.87 14.04
CA ASP A 98 3.34 2.71 13.75
C ASP A 98 2.49 2.04 12.67
N LYS A 99 1.35 1.50 13.08
CA LYS A 99 0.35 0.82 12.23
C LYS A 99 -0.76 1.76 11.72
N SER A 100 -0.49 3.05 11.64
CA SER A 100 -1.51 4.03 11.24
C SER A 100 -1.96 3.83 9.79
N THR A 101 -1.06 3.42 8.90
CA THR A 101 -1.38 3.13 7.50
C THR A 101 -2.23 1.86 7.38
N GLU A 102 -1.84 0.77 8.04
CA GLU A 102 -2.56 -0.52 8.01
C GLU A 102 -3.99 -0.39 8.60
N LYS A 103 -4.14 0.39 9.67
CA LYS A 103 -5.46 0.70 10.27
C LYS A 103 -6.33 1.53 9.34
N TRP A 104 -5.76 2.49 8.64
CA TRP A 104 -6.49 3.27 7.65
C TRP A 104 -6.85 2.43 6.41
N LEU A 105 -5.94 1.57 5.94
CA LEU A 105 -6.25 0.61 4.87
C LEU A 105 -7.36 -0.36 5.30
N GLN A 106 -7.44 -0.75 6.58
CA GLN A 106 -8.55 -1.54 7.11
C GLN A 106 -9.88 -0.80 6.95
N TYR A 107 -9.93 0.49 7.27
CA TYR A 107 -11.14 1.28 7.06
C TYR A 107 -11.55 1.28 5.57
N ILE A 108 -10.59 1.40 4.65
CA ILE A 108 -10.88 1.30 3.21
C ILE A 108 -11.39 -0.09 2.86
N TYR A 109 -10.72 -1.13 3.33
CA TYR A 109 -11.06 -2.53 3.08
C TYR A 109 -12.49 -2.88 3.52
N ASP A 110 -12.90 -2.39 4.69
CA ASP A 110 -14.23 -2.65 5.27
C ASP A 110 -15.38 -1.97 4.50
N ASN A 111 -15.08 -0.93 3.72
CA ASN A 111 -16.08 -0.13 3.01
C ASN A 111 -16.02 -0.23 1.48
N LEU A 112 -14.94 -0.76 0.92
CA LEU A 112 -14.70 -0.83 -0.50
C LEU A 112 -15.18 -2.15 -1.09
N GLU A 113 -15.93 -2.09 -2.18
CA GLU A 113 -16.15 -3.23 -3.08
C GLU A 113 -15.01 -3.29 -4.09
N PHE A 114 -14.24 -4.37 -4.10
CA PHE A 114 -13.13 -4.59 -5.03
C PHE A 114 -13.10 -6.02 -5.55
N THR A 115 -12.44 -6.24 -6.68
CA THR A 115 -12.25 -7.57 -7.27
C THR A 115 -10.93 -8.18 -6.82
N GLU A 116 -9.85 -7.38 -6.82
CA GLU A 116 -8.50 -7.82 -6.51
C GLU A 116 -7.79 -6.75 -5.68
N TRP A 117 -6.98 -7.18 -4.72
CA TRP A 117 -6.12 -6.29 -3.94
C TRP A 117 -4.72 -6.89 -3.87
N TYR A 118 -3.74 -6.16 -4.41
CA TYR A 118 -2.33 -6.54 -4.38
C TYR A 118 -1.56 -5.63 -3.44
N ALA A 119 -0.65 -6.23 -2.68
CA ALA A 119 0.23 -5.52 -1.76
C ALA A 119 1.65 -6.12 -1.78
N GLY A 120 2.62 -5.43 -1.17
CA GLY A 120 3.98 -5.89 -1.00
C GLY A 120 4.44 -5.78 0.45
N HIS A 121 5.57 -5.10 0.70
CA HIS A 121 6.13 -4.73 1.99
C HIS A 121 6.74 -5.89 2.81
N TYR A 122 6.05 -7.01 2.96
CA TYR A 122 6.43 -8.08 3.89
C TYR A 122 7.46 -9.08 3.34
N HIS A 123 7.84 -8.96 2.07
CA HIS A 123 8.80 -9.84 1.38
C HIS A 123 8.43 -11.32 1.45
N VAL A 124 7.14 -11.63 1.33
CA VAL A 124 6.59 -12.99 1.25
C VAL A 124 5.53 -13.08 0.17
N GLU A 125 5.32 -14.28 -0.33
CA GLU A 125 4.23 -14.60 -1.25
C GLU A 125 3.12 -15.30 -0.45
N CYS A 126 1.98 -14.66 -0.29
CA CYS A 126 0.82 -15.26 0.37
C CYS A 126 -0.46 -14.50 0.03
N GLU A 127 -1.58 -15.06 0.44
CA GLU A 127 -2.88 -14.42 0.39
C GLU A 127 -3.52 -14.44 1.79
N GLU A 128 -3.87 -13.26 2.29
CA GLU A 128 -4.52 -13.09 3.59
C GLU A 128 -5.77 -12.21 3.41
N GLY A 129 -6.92 -12.71 3.82
CA GLY A 129 -8.18 -11.98 3.72
C GLY A 129 -8.57 -11.55 2.28
N GLY A 130 -8.12 -12.25 1.25
CA GLY A 130 -8.35 -11.87 -0.15
C GLY A 130 -7.43 -10.74 -0.65
N VAL A 131 -6.41 -10.37 0.14
CA VAL A 131 -5.31 -9.51 -0.28
C VAL A 131 -4.12 -10.37 -0.66
N ARG A 132 -3.65 -10.24 -1.90
CA ARG A 132 -2.49 -10.97 -2.41
C ARG A 132 -1.22 -10.18 -2.12
N ILE A 133 -0.36 -10.73 -1.27
CA ILE A 133 0.94 -10.16 -0.93
C ILE A 133 1.98 -10.74 -1.87
N MET A 134 2.70 -9.86 -2.57
CA MET A 134 3.63 -10.22 -3.64
C MET A 134 5.06 -9.79 -3.29
N PHE A 135 6.04 -10.59 -3.70
CA PHE A 135 7.46 -10.31 -3.49
C PHE A 135 8.32 -10.57 -4.73
N GLU A 136 8.39 -11.80 -5.19
CA GLU A 136 9.18 -12.20 -6.37
C GLU A 136 8.29 -12.60 -7.56
N GLU A 137 7.02 -12.86 -7.32
CA GLU A 137 6.04 -13.19 -8.35
C GLU A 137 5.52 -11.96 -9.08
N TYR A 138 4.86 -12.18 -10.19
CA TYR A 138 4.13 -11.17 -10.96
C TYR A 138 2.77 -11.71 -11.38
N ASP A 139 1.85 -10.80 -11.66
CA ASP A 139 0.54 -11.12 -12.20
C ASP A 139 0.18 -10.18 -13.33
N GLU A 140 -0.75 -10.57 -14.18
CA GLU A 140 -1.22 -9.78 -15.31
C GLU A 140 -2.61 -9.20 -15.03
N ILE A 141 -2.73 -7.89 -15.12
CA ILE A 141 -4.02 -7.20 -15.08
C ILE A 141 -4.67 -7.32 -16.47
N MET A 142 -5.62 -8.24 -16.60
CA MET A 142 -6.34 -8.50 -17.85
C MET A 142 -7.79 -7.98 -17.83
#